data_a88661721e1bb0a552ef8089507455b0
#
_entry.id   a88661721e1bb0a552ef8089507455b0
#
_cell.length_a   1.000
_cell.length_b   1.000
_cell.length_c   1.000
_cell.angle_alpha   90.00
_cell.angle_beta   90.00
_cell.angle_gamma   90.00
#
_symmetry.space_group_name_H-M   'P 1'
#
loop_
_entity.id
_entity.type
_entity.pdbx_description
1 polymer ?
#
loop_
_entity_poly.entity_id
_entity_poly.type
_entity_poly.pdbx_seq_one_letter_code
_entity_poly.pdbx_strand_id
1 'polypeptide(L)'
;MLSAELHQEQLEVITHPHGSLAGLAEEILDGRAYADALAXKAGARIVALATSPLAVSPHPTRNERYDALVEKYALTAREQLTCGLHVHVSVDSDEEGVAVLDRIRSWLPSLMALSSNSPFWNGQDSGYASFRTQAWNRWSSAGPMEVFGSARAYHALVAVISATGVVINPDFDARLSARHPTVEIRVSDVCLDPRDTVLIAALVRALVETAAREWKAGVEPDRVPAIVLRQGVWMASRWGIRGELLHPATHRPDTAEHVISALHDHVRDALVESGDEAYVEEGLTRVLGNGTGADRQRQSYEQNGRLADVVTDAIGLTHREPVDHHSSGNGSPSWTWRPLAEAVA
;
A
#
# COMPACT_ATOMS: atom_id res chain seq x y z
N MET A 1 -13.54 3.33 -11.00
CA MET A 1 -14.26 2.08 -11.38
C MET A 1 -14.38 1.19 -10.14
N LEU A 2 -15.45 0.37 -10.00
CA LEU A 2 -15.56 -0.61 -8.91
C LEU A 2 -15.42 -2.03 -9.43
N SER A 3 -14.77 -2.87 -8.66
CA SER A 3 -14.57 -4.29 -8.97
C SER A 3 -14.91 -5.15 -7.76
N ALA A 4 -15.35 -6.37 -8.01
CA ALA A 4 -15.56 -7.38 -6.96
C ALA A 4 -14.21 -8.02 -6.60
N GLU A 5 -14.06 -8.37 -5.33
CA GLU A 5 -12.86 -8.98 -4.78
C GLU A 5 -13.09 -10.43 -4.33
N LEU A 6 -12.08 -11.05 -3.72
CA LEU A 6 -12.10 -12.45 -3.28
C LEU A 6 -13.31 -12.73 -2.37
N HIS A 7 -13.67 -11.78 -1.53
CA HIS A 7 -14.83 -11.94 -0.63
C HIS A 7 -15.92 -10.93 -0.95
N GLN A 8 -17.17 -11.32 -0.73
CA GLN A 8 -18.35 -10.49 -1.01
C GLN A 8 -18.40 -9.23 -0.13
N GLU A 9 -17.67 -9.23 0.97
CA GLU A 9 -17.54 -8.10 1.88
C GLU A 9 -16.52 -7.07 1.41
N GLN A 10 -15.89 -7.29 0.25
CA GLN A 10 -14.85 -6.40 -0.28
C GLN A 10 -15.29 -5.76 -1.59
N LEU A 11 -14.94 -4.49 -1.76
CA LEU A 11 -15.05 -3.76 -3.03
C LEU A 11 -13.69 -3.13 -3.33
N GLU A 12 -13.26 -3.24 -4.56
CA GLU A 12 -12.05 -2.56 -5.03
C GLU A 12 -12.43 -1.29 -5.77
N VAL A 13 -11.85 -0.16 -5.37
CA VAL A 13 -11.97 1.12 -6.09
C VAL A 13 -10.72 1.27 -6.94
N ILE A 14 -10.90 1.42 -8.25
CA ILE A 14 -9.80 1.56 -9.21
C ILE A 14 -9.88 2.96 -9.82
N THR A 15 -8.81 3.73 -9.71
CA THR A 15 -8.73 5.08 -10.29
C THR A 15 -8.17 5.02 -11.72
N HIS A 16 -8.33 6.11 -12.44
CA HIS A 16 -7.60 6.36 -13.67
C HIS A 16 -6.18 6.83 -13.34
N PRO A 17 -5.25 6.77 -14.31
CA PRO A 17 -3.92 7.37 -14.09
C PRO A 17 -4.00 8.89 -13.92
N HIS A 18 -3.28 9.42 -12.93
CA HIS A 18 -3.25 10.86 -12.64
C HIS A 18 -1.82 11.40 -12.67
N GLY A 19 -1.67 12.59 -13.27
CA GLY A 19 -0.41 13.33 -13.23
C GLY A 19 -0.30 14.22 -11.99
N SER A 20 -1.41 14.55 -11.33
CA SER A 20 -1.43 15.43 -10.16
C SER A 20 -2.02 14.77 -8.93
N LEU A 21 -1.52 15.12 -7.75
CA LEU A 21 -2.07 14.62 -6.49
C LEU A 21 -3.50 15.13 -6.25
N ALA A 22 -3.81 16.34 -6.71
CA ALA A 22 -5.16 16.91 -6.55
C ALA A 22 -6.20 16.07 -7.30
N GLY A 23 -5.92 15.72 -8.57
CA GLY A 23 -6.81 14.87 -9.35
C GLY A 23 -6.96 13.48 -8.75
N LEU A 24 -5.86 12.91 -8.25
CA LEU A 24 -5.91 11.61 -7.57
C LEU A 24 -6.77 11.69 -6.30
N ALA A 25 -6.57 12.73 -5.49
CA ALA A 25 -7.34 12.93 -4.25
C ALA A 25 -8.84 13.02 -4.53
N GLU A 26 -9.21 13.80 -5.55
CA GLU A 26 -10.61 13.95 -5.97
C GLU A 26 -11.21 12.60 -6.37
N GLU A 27 -10.51 11.81 -7.21
CA GLU A 27 -11.03 10.52 -7.66
C GLU A 27 -11.11 9.49 -6.52
N ILE A 28 -10.19 9.52 -5.56
CA ILE A 28 -10.26 8.64 -4.37
C ILE A 28 -11.53 8.95 -3.57
N LEU A 29 -11.81 10.24 -3.32
CA LEU A 29 -13.02 10.66 -2.58
C LEU A 29 -14.28 10.28 -3.33
N ASP A 30 -14.32 10.54 -4.63
CA ASP A 30 -15.46 10.18 -5.48
C ASP A 30 -15.68 8.67 -5.50
N GLY A 31 -14.60 7.89 -5.60
CA GLY A 31 -14.67 6.43 -5.60
C GLY A 31 -15.23 5.90 -4.27
N ARG A 32 -14.75 6.42 -3.15
CA ARG A 32 -15.26 6.04 -1.82
C ARG A 32 -16.74 6.45 -1.66
N ALA A 33 -17.09 7.67 -2.07
CA ALA A 33 -18.47 8.15 -2.01
C ALA A 33 -19.41 7.31 -2.89
N TYR A 34 -18.95 6.96 -4.10
CA TYR A 34 -19.72 6.14 -5.01
C TYR A 34 -19.95 4.72 -4.45
N ALA A 35 -18.88 4.11 -3.89
CA ALA A 35 -18.99 2.79 -3.28
C ALA A 35 -19.95 2.80 -2.09
N ASP A 36 -19.88 3.84 -1.26
CA ASP A 36 -20.79 3.99 -0.11
C ASP A 36 -22.24 4.18 -0.54
N ALA A 37 -22.47 4.96 -1.60
CA ALA A 37 -23.81 5.17 -2.15
C ALA A 37 -24.41 3.86 -2.68
N LEU A 38 -23.60 2.94 -3.19
CA LEU A 38 -24.06 1.61 -3.59
C LEU A 38 -24.31 0.74 -2.35
N ALA A 39 -23.43 0.75 -1.38
CA ALA A 39 -23.63 0.03 -0.12
C ALA A 39 -24.93 0.44 0.59
N UNK A 40 -25.08 1.60 0.55
CA UNK A 40 -26.07 2.05 1.14
C UNK A 40 -27.25 1.50 0.73
N LYS A 41 -27.54 1.21 -0.66
CA LYS A 41 -28.72 0.54 -1.23
C LYS A 41 -28.92 -0.88 -0.69
N ALA A 42 -27.84 -1.49 -0.25
CA ALA A 42 -27.86 -2.82 0.37
C ALA A 42 -28.03 -2.77 1.91
N GLY A 43 -28.24 -1.60 2.48
CA GLY A 43 -28.36 -1.43 3.93
C GLY A 43 -27.02 -1.49 4.66
N ALA A 44 -25.93 -1.20 3.98
CA ALA A 44 -24.58 -1.28 4.51
C ALA A 44 -23.84 0.05 4.34
N ARG A 45 -22.66 0.14 4.90
CA ARG A 45 -21.72 1.27 4.70
C ARG A 45 -20.37 0.70 4.32
N ILE A 46 -19.59 1.42 3.54
CA ILE A 46 -18.20 1.04 3.31
C ILE A 46 -17.29 1.69 4.36
N VAL A 47 -16.19 1.01 4.63
CA VAL A 47 -15.16 1.51 5.54
C VAL A 47 -13.79 1.03 5.06
N ALA A 48 -12.81 1.95 5.03
CA ALA A 48 -11.45 1.64 4.59
C ALA A 48 -10.64 1.07 5.76
N LEU A 49 -10.89 -0.19 6.08
CA LEU A 49 -10.17 -0.96 7.10
C LEU A 49 -9.43 -2.11 6.43
N ALA A 50 -8.17 -2.29 6.75
CA ALA A 50 -7.38 -3.33 6.10
C ALA A 50 -7.69 -4.74 6.64
N THR A 51 -8.25 -4.82 7.85
CA THR A 51 -8.82 -6.06 8.43
C THR A 51 -10.05 -5.68 9.26
N SER A 52 -10.98 -6.61 9.41
CA SER A 52 -12.17 -6.36 10.24
C SER A 52 -11.82 -6.39 11.74
N PRO A 53 -12.16 -5.32 12.50
CA PRO A 53 -12.07 -5.39 13.95
C PRO A 53 -13.04 -6.40 14.55
N LEU A 54 -14.19 -6.62 13.91
CA LEU A 54 -15.21 -7.54 14.39
C LEU A 54 -14.93 -8.95 13.90
N ALA A 55 -15.39 -9.95 14.68
CA ALA A 55 -15.35 -11.33 14.23
C ALA A 55 -16.27 -11.50 13.02
N VAL A 56 -15.76 -12.06 11.95
CA VAL A 56 -16.49 -12.27 10.70
C VAL A 56 -16.20 -13.66 10.13
N SER A 57 -17.14 -14.18 9.37
CA SER A 57 -16.95 -15.36 8.54
C SER A 57 -17.09 -14.90 7.08
N PRO A 58 -15.97 -14.67 6.40
CA PRO A 58 -16.05 -14.12 5.03
C PRO A 58 -16.74 -15.07 4.05
N HIS A 59 -17.41 -14.49 3.06
CA HIS A 59 -18.12 -15.25 2.02
C HIS A 59 -17.38 -15.09 0.70
N PRO A 60 -16.71 -16.15 0.19
CA PRO A 60 -16.02 -16.04 -1.10
C PRO A 60 -16.96 -15.62 -2.22
N THR A 61 -16.49 -14.74 -3.08
CA THR A 61 -17.18 -14.32 -4.30
C THR A 61 -17.25 -15.50 -5.25
N ARG A 62 -18.45 -15.81 -5.75
CA ARG A 62 -18.67 -16.99 -6.60
C ARG A 62 -18.27 -16.68 -8.05
N ASN A 63 -17.15 -17.19 -8.46
CA ASN A 63 -16.72 -17.26 -9.86
C ASN A 63 -15.59 -18.30 -9.98
N GLU A 64 -15.32 -18.74 -11.19
CA GLU A 64 -14.34 -19.81 -11.46
C GLU A 64 -12.95 -19.51 -10.89
N ARG A 65 -12.53 -18.25 -10.98
CA ARG A 65 -11.20 -17.82 -10.49
C ARG A 65 -11.11 -17.96 -8.97
N TYR A 66 -12.11 -17.43 -8.24
CA TYR A 66 -12.08 -17.44 -6.77
C TYR A 66 -12.40 -18.84 -6.20
N ASP A 67 -13.27 -19.60 -6.88
CA ASP A 67 -13.53 -20.97 -6.48
C ASP A 67 -12.24 -21.82 -6.57
N ALA A 68 -11.45 -21.64 -7.64
CA ALA A 68 -10.15 -22.30 -7.79
C ALA A 68 -9.14 -21.85 -6.71
N LEU A 69 -9.15 -20.55 -6.34
CA LEU A 69 -8.28 -20.05 -5.26
C LEU A 69 -8.67 -20.69 -3.91
N VAL A 70 -9.97 -20.75 -3.62
CA VAL A 70 -10.46 -21.34 -2.36
C VAL A 70 -10.12 -22.84 -2.31
N GLU A 71 -10.27 -23.55 -3.43
CA GLU A 71 -9.89 -24.96 -3.48
C GLU A 71 -8.39 -25.15 -3.23
N LYS A 72 -7.58 -24.32 -3.86
CA LYS A 72 -6.12 -24.43 -3.81
C LYS A 72 -5.52 -24.03 -2.46
N TYR A 73 -5.97 -22.90 -1.92
CA TYR A 73 -5.39 -22.31 -0.70
C TYR A 73 -6.19 -22.63 0.57
N ALA A 74 -7.33 -23.27 0.45
CA ALA A 74 -8.13 -23.77 1.57
C ALA A 74 -8.42 -22.68 2.60
N LEU A 75 -8.02 -22.88 3.86
CA LEU A 75 -8.29 -21.95 4.96
C LEU A 75 -7.63 -20.57 4.72
N THR A 76 -6.44 -20.55 4.12
CA THR A 76 -5.76 -19.28 3.80
C THR A 76 -6.66 -18.37 2.97
N ALA A 77 -7.23 -18.91 1.87
CA ALA A 77 -8.14 -18.12 1.03
C ALA A 77 -9.43 -17.75 1.76
N ARG A 78 -10.01 -18.69 2.51
CA ARG A 78 -11.27 -18.44 3.23
C ARG A 78 -11.15 -17.38 4.33
N GLU A 79 -9.97 -17.21 4.90
CA GLU A 79 -9.74 -16.21 5.96
C GLU A 79 -9.15 -14.89 5.43
N GLN A 80 -8.91 -14.77 4.13
CA GLN A 80 -8.19 -13.62 3.56
C GLN A 80 -9.12 -12.41 3.33
N LEU A 81 -9.86 -12.00 4.36
CA LEU A 81 -10.64 -10.76 4.31
C LEU A 81 -9.70 -9.60 4.70
N THR A 82 -8.94 -9.14 3.73
CA THR A 82 -7.96 -8.07 3.91
C THR A 82 -8.04 -7.08 2.76
N CYS A 83 -7.87 -5.80 3.06
CA CYS A 83 -7.90 -4.73 2.06
C CYS A 83 -6.56 -3.99 2.03
N GLY A 84 -5.94 -3.96 0.87
CA GLY A 84 -4.68 -3.27 0.64
C GLY A 84 -4.83 -2.00 -0.17
N LEU A 85 -3.77 -1.26 -0.26
CA LEU A 85 -3.60 -0.16 -1.19
C LEU A 85 -2.51 -0.57 -2.18
N HIS A 86 -2.85 -0.66 -3.45
CA HIS A 86 -1.90 -0.92 -4.53
C HIS A 86 -1.65 0.38 -5.29
N VAL A 87 -0.39 0.75 -5.44
CA VAL A 87 -0.03 1.97 -6.18
C VAL A 87 0.74 1.56 -7.43
N HIS A 88 0.23 1.97 -8.59
CA HIS A 88 0.85 1.74 -9.89
C HIS A 88 1.55 3.01 -10.36
N VAL A 89 2.80 2.90 -10.75
CA VAL A 89 3.57 4.01 -11.33
C VAL A 89 4.14 3.55 -12.67
N SER A 90 3.95 4.37 -13.71
CA SER A 90 4.41 4.06 -15.07
C SER A 90 5.91 3.89 -15.13
N VAL A 91 6.34 2.96 -15.99
CA VAL A 91 7.76 2.77 -16.35
C VAL A 91 7.85 2.70 -17.88
N ASP A 92 9.01 3.08 -18.41
CA ASP A 92 9.21 3.16 -19.86
C ASP A 92 9.45 1.77 -20.49
N SER A 93 9.84 0.80 -19.68
CA SER A 93 10.11 -0.58 -20.13
C SER A 93 10.15 -1.53 -18.95
N ASP A 94 10.05 -2.83 -19.23
CA ASP A 94 10.24 -3.86 -18.21
C ASP A 94 11.64 -3.79 -17.60
N GLU A 95 12.65 -3.43 -18.39
CA GLU A 95 14.02 -3.30 -17.89
C GLU A 95 14.12 -2.17 -16.85
N GLU A 96 13.53 -1.00 -17.15
CA GLU A 96 13.44 0.08 -16.16
C GLU A 96 12.62 -0.38 -14.93
N GLY A 97 11.50 -1.02 -15.17
CA GLY A 97 10.64 -1.49 -14.07
C GLY A 97 11.37 -2.43 -13.12
N VAL A 98 12.11 -3.41 -13.65
CA VAL A 98 12.88 -4.34 -12.82
C VAL A 98 14.03 -3.60 -12.11
N ALA A 99 14.68 -2.68 -12.78
CA ALA A 99 15.74 -1.86 -12.17
C ALA A 99 15.19 -1.02 -11.00
N VAL A 100 13.95 -0.52 -11.14
CA VAL A 100 13.23 0.17 -10.06
C VAL A 100 12.94 -0.81 -8.92
N LEU A 101 12.35 -1.98 -9.21
CA LEU A 101 12.03 -2.98 -8.20
C LEU A 101 13.28 -3.31 -7.36
N ASP A 102 14.42 -3.51 -8.01
CA ASP A 102 15.67 -3.85 -7.34
C ASP A 102 16.15 -2.76 -6.37
N ARG A 103 15.81 -1.48 -6.61
CA ARG A 103 16.28 -0.34 -5.81
C ARG A 103 15.32 0.05 -4.70
N ILE A 104 14.01 -0.17 -4.88
CA ILE A 104 13.03 0.27 -3.87
C ILE A 104 12.88 -0.71 -2.70
N ARG A 105 13.42 -1.93 -2.79
CA ARG A 105 13.23 -3.05 -1.85
C ARG A 105 13.37 -2.65 -0.38
N SER A 106 14.46 -1.96 -0.06
CA SER A 106 14.78 -1.59 1.32
C SER A 106 13.90 -0.47 1.88
N TRP A 107 13.19 0.26 1.00
CA TRP A 107 12.31 1.36 1.41
C TRP A 107 10.87 0.90 1.67
N LEU A 108 10.47 -0.27 1.15
CA LEU A 108 9.06 -0.74 1.23
C LEU A 108 8.56 -0.90 2.68
N PRO A 109 9.37 -1.37 3.66
CA PRO A 109 8.88 -1.43 5.04
C PRO A 109 8.47 -0.08 5.63
N SER A 110 9.10 1.02 5.18
CA SER A 110 8.73 2.37 5.64
C SER A 110 7.33 2.76 5.16
N LEU A 111 6.99 2.42 3.91
CA LEU A 111 5.64 2.65 3.37
C LEU A 111 4.60 1.82 4.13
N MET A 112 4.93 0.58 4.45
CA MET A 112 4.07 -0.30 5.24
C MET A 112 3.81 0.29 6.62
N ALA A 113 4.83 0.81 7.30
CA ALA A 113 4.67 1.41 8.61
C ALA A 113 3.77 2.64 8.55
N LEU A 114 3.97 3.52 7.55
CA LEU A 114 3.17 4.74 7.38
C LEU A 114 1.70 4.45 7.06
N SER A 115 1.41 3.37 6.36
CA SER A 115 0.06 3.02 5.94
C SER A 115 -0.66 2.06 6.89
N SER A 116 -0.05 1.65 8.01
CA SER A 116 -0.60 0.61 8.87
C SER A 116 -2.01 0.95 9.36
N ASN A 117 -2.95 0.02 9.16
CA ASN A 117 -4.38 0.24 9.42
C ASN A 117 -5.12 -1.08 9.72
N SER A 118 -4.43 -2.04 10.38
CA SER A 118 -5.06 -3.34 10.69
C SER A 118 -4.62 -3.88 12.06
N PRO A 119 -4.95 -3.16 13.16
CA PRO A 119 -4.53 -3.60 14.48
C PRO A 119 -5.41 -4.70 15.06
N PHE A 120 -6.63 -4.86 14.56
CA PHE A 120 -7.59 -5.84 15.09
C PHE A 120 -7.82 -6.96 14.07
N TRP A 121 -8.02 -8.15 14.57
CA TRP A 121 -8.30 -9.34 13.75
C TRP A 121 -9.27 -10.24 14.49
N ASN A 122 -10.39 -10.55 13.85
CA ASN A 122 -11.36 -11.52 14.33
C ASN A 122 -11.81 -11.25 15.78
N GLY A 123 -12.08 -9.99 16.10
CA GLY A 123 -12.65 -9.60 17.40
C GLY A 123 -11.63 -9.33 18.50
N GLN A 124 -10.33 -9.26 18.19
CA GLN A 124 -9.29 -9.04 19.20
C GLN A 124 -8.17 -8.15 18.69
N ASP A 125 -7.48 -7.49 19.61
CA ASP A 125 -6.26 -6.75 19.27
C ASP A 125 -5.17 -7.77 18.95
N SER A 126 -4.63 -7.68 17.74
CA SER A 126 -3.61 -8.61 17.26
C SER A 126 -2.22 -8.33 17.85
N GLY A 127 -2.02 -7.15 18.43
CA GLY A 127 -0.70 -6.68 18.84
C GLY A 127 0.14 -6.11 17.72
N TYR A 128 -0.38 -6.09 16.49
CA TYR A 128 0.33 -5.58 15.30
C TYR A 128 -0.29 -4.25 14.85
N ALA A 129 0.49 -3.41 14.20
CA ALA A 129 -0.03 -2.22 13.52
C ALA A 129 -0.64 -2.62 12.16
N SER A 130 -0.04 -3.61 11.47
CA SER A 130 -0.57 -4.19 10.25
C SER A 130 -0.65 -5.72 10.37
N PHE A 131 -1.77 -6.23 10.86
CA PHE A 131 -2.01 -7.67 10.86
C PHE A 131 -2.35 -8.17 9.45
N ARG A 132 -2.82 -7.29 8.56
CA ARG A 132 -2.98 -7.62 7.14
C ARG A 132 -1.67 -8.19 6.57
N THR A 133 -0.53 -7.61 6.91
CA THR A 133 0.78 -8.11 6.47
C THR A 133 1.00 -9.56 6.92
N GLN A 134 0.62 -9.90 8.16
CA GLN A 134 0.75 -11.28 8.65
C GLN A 134 -0.20 -12.23 7.90
N ALA A 135 -1.43 -11.81 7.64
CA ALA A 135 -2.39 -12.58 6.84
C ALA A 135 -1.91 -12.75 5.40
N TRP A 136 -1.41 -11.65 4.80
CA TRP A 136 -0.89 -11.64 3.43
C TRP A 136 0.30 -12.57 3.25
N ASN A 137 1.19 -12.63 4.24
CA ASN A 137 2.39 -13.49 4.17
C ASN A 137 2.08 -14.98 4.20
N ARG A 138 0.82 -15.38 4.34
CA ARG A 138 0.39 -16.78 4.17
C ARG A 138 0.31 -17.21 2.70
N TRP A 139 0.26 -16.24 1.75
CA TRP A 139 0.32 -16.57 0.32
C TRP A 139 1.73 -17.02 -0.02
N SER A 140 1.84 -18.07 -0.82
CA SER A 140 3.11 -18.78 -1.06
C SER A 140 4.20 -17.95 -1.74
N SER A 141 3.82 -16.88 -2.45
CA SER A 141 4.76 -16.01 -3.16
C SER A 141 4.89 -14.62 -2.54
N ALA A 142 4.29 -14.40 -1.35
CA ALA A 142 4.30 -13.08 -0.71
C ALA A 142 5.66 -12.74 -0.10
N GLY A 143 5.97 -11.47 -0.09
CA GLY A 143 7.12 -10.93 0.63
C GLY A 143 8.18 -10.32 -0.25
N PRO A 144 9.28 -9.87 0.39
CA PRO A 144 10.38 -9.23 -0.34
C PRO A 144 11.20 -10.24 -1.14
N MET A 145 11.74 -9.77 -2.26
CA MET A 145 12.50 -10.59 -3.18
C MET A 145 13.99 -10.19 -3.18
N GLU A 146 14.83 -11.09 -3.68
CA GLU A 146 16.23 -10.75 -3.97
C GLU A 146 16.28 -9.83 -5.20
N VAL A 147 17.44 -9.22 -5.44
CA VAL A 147 17.66 -8.40 -6.64
C VAL A 147 17.51 -9.29 -7.88
N PHE A 148 16.66 -8.87 -8.80
CA PHE A 148 16.42 -9.62 -10.05
C PHE A 148 17.54 -9.44 -11.07
N GLY A 149 18.07 -8.22 -11.16
CA GLY A 149 19.18 -7.86 -12.03
C GLY A 149 18.83 -7.54 -13.48
N SER A 150 17.75 -8.13 -14.02
CA SER A 150 17.30 -7.84 -15.39
C SER A 150 15.84 -8.29 -15.60
N ALA A 151 15.17 -7.68 -16.58
CA ALA A 151 13.82 -8.09 -16.97
C ALA A 151 13.79 -9.57 -17.37
N ARG A 152 14.81 -10.03 -18.07
CA ARG A 152 14.92 -11.45 -18.46
C ARG A 152 14.92 -12.37 -17.24
N ALA A 153 15.70 -12.06 -16.23
CA ALA A 153 15.76 -12.86 -14.99
C ALA A 153 14.44 -12.81 -14.24
N TYR A 154 13.80 -11.62 -14.17
CA TYR A 154 12.48 -11.45 -13.55
C TYR A 154 11.45 -12.36 -14.22
N HIS A 155 11.32 -12.27 -15.55
CA HIS A 155 10.35 -13.07 -16.28
C HIS A 155 10.65 -14.57 -16.19
N ALA A 156 11.93 -14.98 -16.18
CA ALA A 156 12.31 -16.37 -15.99
C ALA A 156 11.86 -16.89 -14.61
N LEU A 157 12.05 -16.10 -13.56
CA LEU A 157 11.60 -16.46 -12.21
C LEU A 157 10.06 -16.56 -12.15
N VAL A 158 9.35 -15.58 -12.71
CA VAL A 158 7.88 -15.60 -12.74
C VAL A 158 7.39 -16.85 -13.49
N ALA A 159 8.02 -17.19 -14.62
CA ALA A 159 7.65 -18.39 -15.38
C ALA A 159 7.85 -19.67 -14.57
N VAL A 160 8.95 -19.77 -13.81
CA VAL A 160 9.21 -20.95 -12.94
C VAL A 160 8.15 -21.04 -11.84
N ILE A 161 7.83 -19.92 -11.20
CA ILE A 161 6.80 -19.87 -10.14
C ILE A 161 5.44 -20.28 -10.73
N SER A 162 5.07 -19.71 -11.89
CA SER A 162 3.79 -20.04 -12.55
C SER A 162 3.72 -21.51 -12.98
N ALA A 163 4.85 -22.09 -13.40
CA ALA A 163 4.92 -23.50 -13.80
C ALA A 163 4.64 -24.46 -12.64
N THR A 164 4.73 -24.02 -11.39
CA THR A 164 4.32 -24.85 -10.24
C THR A 164 2.80 -25.09 -10.22
N GLY A 165 2.03 -24.29 -10.97
CA GLY A 165 0.57 -24.35 -10.97
C GLY A 165 -0.06 -23.78 -9.70
N VAL A 166 0.76 -23.27 -8.75
CA VAL A 166 0.26 -22.72 -7.49
C VAL A 166 -0.11 -21.27 -7.66
N VAL A 167 0.72 -20.49 -8.33
CA VAL A 167 0.59 -19.03 -8.47
C VAL A 167 0.50 -18.65 -9.95
N ILE A 168 -0.43 -17.81 -10.31
CA ILE A 168 -0.53 -17.26 -11.67
C ILE A 168 0.27 -15.95 -11.76
N ASN A 169 0.03 -15.02 -10.82
CA ASN A 169 0.77 -13.78 -10.69
C ASN A 169 1.36 -13.72 -9.29
N PRO A 170 2.68 -13.61 -9.13
CA PRO A 170 3.29 -13.61 -7.81
C PRO A 170 2.80 -12.46 -6.92
N ASP A 171 2.72 -12.72 -5.64
CA ASP A 171 2.25 -11.79 -4.61
C ASP A 171 3.42 -11.01 -3.97
N PHE A 172 4.48 -10.76 -4.73
CA PHE A 172 5.65 -10.00 -4.27
C PHE A 172 5.23 -8.65 -3.67
N ASP A 173 6.01 -8.14 -2.74
CA ASP A 173 5.78 -6.82 -2.13
C ASP A 173 5.69 -5.69 -3.17
N ALA A 174 6.41 -5.84 -4.28
CA ALA A 174 6.31 -4.99 -5.47
C ALA A 174 6.63 -5.84 -6.70
N ARG A 175 5.99 -5.56 -7.83
CA ARG A 175 6.13 -6.38 -9.05
C ARG A 175 5.89 -5.54 -10.31
N LEU A 176 6.24 -6.08 -11.46
CA LEU A 176 5.73 -5.56 -12.73
C LEU A 176 4.24 -5.92 -12.83
N SER A 177 3.43 -4.97 -13.28
CA SER A 177 2.01 -5.25 -13.53
C SER A 177 1.87 -6.14 -14.78
N ALA A 178 0.99 -7.14 -14.69
CA ALA A 178 0.71 -8.01 -15.83
C ALA A 178 -0.20 -7.34 -16.88
N ARG A 179 -0.83 -6.21 -16.54
CA ARG A 179 -1.84 -5.57 -17.40
C ARG A 179 -1.45 -4.18 -17.88
N HIS A 180 -0.57 -3.50 -17.17
CA HIS A 180 -0.23 -2.11 -17.42
C HIS A 180 1.29 -1.94 -17.44
N PRO A 181 1.83 -0.97 -18.20
CA PRO A 181 3.27 -0.71 -18.19
C PRO A 181 3.67 0.04 -16.90
N THR A 182 3.52 -0.63 -15.77
CA THR A 182 3.75 -0.03 -14.44
C THR A 182 4.49 -1.00 -13.53
N VAL A 183 5.17 -0.44 -12.53
CA VAL A 183 5.47 -1.18 -11.30
C VAL A 183 4.28 -1.02 -10.36
N GLU A 184 3.94 -2.08 -9.64
CA GLU A 184 2.81 -2.17 -8.72
C GLU A 184 3.37 -2.42 -7.31
N ILE A 185 3.23 -1.44 -6.43
CA ILE A 185 3.65 -1.53 -5.03
C ILE A 185 2.44 -1.98 -4.20
N ARG A 186 2.58 -3.06 -3.40
CA ARG A 186 1.47 -3.80 -2.79
C ARG A 186 1.54 -3.89 -1.26
N VAL A 187 2.59 -3.31 -0.65
CA VAL A 187 2.87 -3.51 0.79
C VAL A 187 1.89 -2.81 1.72
N SER A 188 1.21 -1.76 1.23
CA SER A 188 0.43 -0.87 2.08
C SER A 188 -0.94 -1.46 2.44
N ASP A 189 -1.36 -1.26 3.70
CA ASP A 189 -2.76 -1.39 4.09
C ASP A 189 -3.57 -0.31 3.35
N VAL A 190 -4.85 -0.57 3.07
CA VAL A 190 -5.74 0.52 2.65
C VAL A 190 -5.70 1.59 3.76
N CYS A 191 -5.50 2.84 3.39
CA CYS A 191 -5.40 3.92 4.37
C CYS A 191 -6.81 4.34 4.83
N LEU A 192 -6.96 4.53 6.14
CA LEU A 192 -8.22 4.94 6.74
C LEU A 192 -8.64 6.34 6.23
N ASP A 193 -7.72 7.30 6.37
CA ASP A 193 -7.92 8.68 5.92
C ASP A 193 -7.51 8.79 4.44
N PRO A 194 -8.36 9.34 3.55
CA PRO A 194 -7.99 9.46 2.13
C PRO A 194 -6.74 10.31 1.90
N ARG A 195 -6.44 11.27 2.79
CA ARG A 195 -5.20 12.06 2.68
C ARG A 195 -3.95 11.20 2.84
N ASP A 196 -4.03 10.14 3.66
CA ASP A 196 -2.90 9.22 3.84
C ASP A 196 -2.72 8.34 2.58
N THR A 197 -3.81 8.00 1.88
CA THR A 197 -3.72 7.31 0.59
C THR A 197 -2.92 8.14 -0.42
N VAL A 198 -3.23 9.44 -0.51
CA VAL A 198 -2.53 10.36 -1.44
C VAL A 198 -1.06 10.53 -1.01
N LEU A 199 -0.79 10.60 0.28
CA LEU A 199 0.59 10.66 0.82
C LEU A 199 1.41 9.43 0.39
N ILE A 200 0.84 8.23 0.56
CA ILE A 200 1.53 6.99 0.15
C ILE A 200 1.76 7.00 -1.36
N ALA A 201 0.77 7.40 -2.15
CA ALA A 201 0.90 7.46 -3.61
C ALA A 201 2.00 8.44 -4.04
N ALA A 202 2.09 9.60 -3.39
CA ALA A 202 3.12 10.60 -3.66
C ALA A 202 4.54 10.05 -3.35
N LEU A 203 4.67 9.41 -2.18
CA LEU A 203 5.95 8.80 -1.78
C LEU A 203 6.36 7.67 -2.73
N VAL A 204 5.40 6.83 -3.15
CA VAL A 204 5.66 5.73 -4.09
C VAL A 204 6.10 6.30 -5.44
N ARG A 205 5.41 7.31 -5.97
CA ARG A 205 5.78 7.94 -7.24
C ARG A 205 7.21 8.49 -7.18
N ALA A 206 7.50 9.23 -6.11
CA ALA A 206 8.83 9.84 -5.93
C ALA A 206 9.92 8.76 -5.78
N LEU A 207 9.60 7.66 -5.08
CA LEU A 207 10.53 6.55 -4.90
C LEU A 207 10.84 5.85 -6.24
N VAL A 208 9.81 5.62 -7.07
CA VAL A 208 9.97 5.03 -8.40
C VAL A 208 10.82 5.95 -9.29
N GLU A 209 10.52 7.25 -9.28
CA GLU A 209 11.28 8.24 -10.07
C GLU A 209 12.75 8.28 -9.64
N THR A 210 13.00 8.33 -8.33
CA THR A 210 14.36 8.32 -7.78
C THR A 210 15.11 7.07 -8.23
N ALA A 211 14.49 5.90 -8.08
CA ALA A 211 15.09 4.62 -8.47
C ALA A 211 15.41 4.56 -9.97
N ALA A 212 14.52 5.10 -10.81
CA ALA A 212 14.73 5.16 -12.26
C ALA A 212 15.94 6.05 -12.61
N ARG A 213 16.07 7.19 -11.93
CA ARG A 213 17.23 8.10 -12.10
C ARG A 213 18.52 7.43 -11.65
N GLU A 214 18.51 6.75 -10.53
CA GLU A 214 19.67 5.98 -10.04
C GLU A 214 20.10 4.93 -11.06
N TRP A 215 19.15 4.21 -11.63
CA TRP A 215 19.44 3.22 -12.67
C TRP A 215 20.09 3.88 -13.91
N LYS A 216 19.51 4.97 -14.40
CA LYS A 216 20.03 5.70 -15.55
C LYS A 216 21.42 6.27 -15.29
N ALA A 217 21.71 6.61 -14.02
CA ALA A 217 23.03 7.09 -13.59
C ALA A 217 24.04 5.96 -13.30
N GLY A 218 23.64 4.70 -13.42
CA GLY A 218 24.51 3.56 -13.17
C GLY A 218 24.77 3.26 -11.70
N VAL A 219 23.94 3.78 -10.79
CA VAL A 219 24.05 3.46 -9.36
C VAL A 219 23.56 2.03 -9.12
N GLU A 220 24.39 1.20 -8.48
CA GLU A 220 24.04 -0.19 -8.21
C GLU A 220 22.93 -0.29 -7.13
N PRO A 221 22.01 -1.28 -7.26
CA PRO A 221 21.03 -1.49 -6.22
C PRO A 221 21.66 -2.08 -4.96
N ASP A 222 21.07 -1.76 -3.82
CA ASP A 222 21.45 -2.37 -2.55
C ASP A 222 21.14 -3.89 -2.61
N ARG A 223 22.14 -4.71 -2.30
CA ARG A 223 22.04 -6.17 -2.35
C ARG A 223 21.75 -6.80 -0.99
N VAL A 224 21.09 -6.04 -0.10
CA VAL A 224 20.65 -6.60 1.19
C VAL A 224 19.85 -7.89 0.96
N PRO A 225 20.15 -8.99 1.68
CA PRO A 225 19.40 -10.23 1.48
C PRO A 225 17.90 -10.08 1.82
N ALA A 226 17.06 -10.75 1.05
CA ALA A 226 15.59 -10.70 1.26
C ALA A 226 15.21 -11.12 2.68
N ILE A 227 15.95 -12.03 3.31
CA ILE A 227 15.66 -12.46 4.69
C ILE A 227 15.85 -11.29 5.71
N VAL A 228 16.77 -10.36 5.44
CA VAL A 228 16.94 -9.16 6.28
C VAL A 228 15.75 -8.21 6.04
N LEU A 229 15.35 -8.02 4.79
CA LEU A 229 14.16 -7.22 4.46
C LEU A 229 12.90 -7.81 5.10
N ARG A 230 12.80 -9.14 5.16
CA ARG A 230 11.67 -9.81 5.84
C ARG A 230 11.62 -9.43 7.33
N GLN A 231 12.77 -9.23 8.00
CA GLN A 231 12.77 -8.72 9.37
C GLN A 231 12.26 -7.28 9.41
N GLY A 232 12.66 -6.44 8.45
CA GLY A 232 12.15 -5.07 8.34
C GLY A 232 10.63 -5.02 8.13
N VAL A 233 10.12 -5.90 7.26
CA VAL A 233 8.68 -6.06 7.02
C VAL A 233 7.98 -6.47 8.33
N TRP A 234 8.55 -7.43 9.05
CA TRP A 234 7.97 -7.87 10.34
C TRP A 234 7.96 -6.73 11.35
N MET A 235 9.07 -5.99 11.51
CA MET A 235 9.17 -4.85 12.42
C MET A 235 8.10 -3.79 12.09
N ALA A 236 8.00 -3.41 10.81
CA ALA A 236 7.02 -2.42 10.35
C ALA A 236 5.59 -2.91 10.64
N SER A 237 5.29 -4.17 10.36
CA SER A 237 3.95 -4.73 10.59
C SER A 237 3.62 -4.81 12.08
N ARG A 238 4.61 -5.10 12.92
CA ARG A 238 4.40 -5.28 14.37
C ARG A 238 4.17 -3.94 15.06
N TRP A 239 5.03 -2.95 14.80
CA TRP A 239 5.03 -1.72 15.56
C TRP A 239 4.57 -0.48 14.77
N GLY A 240 4.50 -0.56 13.45
CA GLY A 240 4.19 0.61 12.62
C GLY A 240 5.19 1.72 12.90
N ILE A 241 4.67 2.94 13.07
CA ILE A 241 5.51 4.12 13.37
C ILE A 241 5.76 4.31 14.87
N ARG A 242 5.28 3.40 15.73
CA ARG A 242 5.44 3.52 17.20
C ARG A 242 6.66 2.78 17.74
N GLY A 243 7.37 2.07 16.86
CA GLY A 243 8.57 1.35 17.26
C GLY A 243 9.75 1.65 16.36
N GLU A 244 10.75 0.81 16.44
CA GLU A 244 11.90 0.90 15.54
C GLU A 244 11.58 0.26 14.20
N LEU A 245 12.16 0.82 13.14
CA LEU A 245 12.12 0.29 11.79
C LEU A 245 13.53 -0.09 11.35
N LEU A 246 13.62 -0.96 10.36
CA LEU A 246 14.91 -1.27 9.74
C LEU A 246 15.34 -0.09 8.87
N HIS A 247 16.45 0.54 9.20
CA HIS A 247 16.95 1.69 8.43
C HIS A 247 17.47 1.21 7.06
N PRO A 248 16.98 1.77 5.95
CA PRO A 248 17.26 1.22 4.62
C PRO A 248 18.73 1.25 4.20
N ALA A 249 19.52 2.20 4.71
CA ALA A 249 20.94 2.30 4.34
C ALA A 249 21.85 1.50 5.27
N THR A 250 21.51 1.38 6.56
CA THR A 250 22.39 0.71 7.54
C THR A 250 21.97 -0.73 7.83
N HIS A 251 20.72 -1.07 7.50
CA HIS A 251 20.07 -2.36 7.80
C HIS A 251 20.08 -2.68 9.31
N ARG A 252 19.98 -1.64 10.13
CA ARG A 252 19.91 -1.74 11.60
C ARG A 252 18.61 -1.09 12.08
N PRO A 253 18.10 -1.53 13.25
CA PRO A 253 16.95 -0.85 13.85
C PRO A 253 17.27 0.62 14.14
N ASP A 254 16.30 1.50 13.87
CA ASP A 254 16.39 2.92 14.17
C ASP A 254 14.97 3.43 14.42
N THR A 255 14.85 4.62 15.01
CA THR A 255 13.53 5.19 15.29
C THR A 255 12.74 5.38 14.00
N ALA A 256 11.43 5.19 14.07
CA ALA A 256 10.57 5.40 12.90
C ALA A 256 10.73 6.81 12.34
N GLU A 257 10.82 7.82 13.22
CA GLU A 257 11.01 9.20 12.80
C GLU A 257 12.29 9.38 11.95
N HIS A 258 13.41 8.79 12.37
CA HIS A 258 14.67 8.89 11.63
C HIS A 258 14.58 8.15 10.29
N VAL A 259 13.99 6.94 10.28
CA VAL A 259 13.85 6.16 9.05
C VAL A 259 12.92 6.87 8.04
N ILE A 260 11.81 7.46 8.52
CA ILE A 260 10.88 8.19 7.65
C ILE A 260 11.53 9.48 7.13
N SER A 261 12.33 10.15 7.96
CA SER A 261 13.12 11.31 7.50
C SER A 261 14.10 10.88 6.39
N ALA A 262 14.78 9.73 6.58
CA ALA A 262 15.69 9.21 5.54
C ALA A 262 14.95 8.90 4.23
N LEU A 263 13.72 8.37 4.31
CA LEU A 263 12.89 8.17 3.11
C LEU A 263 12.60 9.50 2.42
N HIS A 264 12.14 10.50 3.18
CA HIS A 264 11.84 11.83 2.65
C HIS A 264 13.07 12.44 1.97
N ASP A 265 14.22 12.40 2.65
CA ASP A 265 15.48 12.94 2.11
C ASP A 265 15.89 12.23 0.81
N HIS A 266 15.71 10.91 0.76
CA HIS A 266 16.06 10.10 -0.41
C HIS A 266 15.23 10.48 -1.65
N VAL A 267 13.94 10.78 -1.47
CA VAL A 267 13.05 11.07 -2.59
C VAL A 267 12.83 12.57 -2.83
N ARG A 268 13.48 13.42 -2.06
CA ARG A 268 13.24 14.85 -2.02
C ARG A 268 13.35 15.53 -3.40
N ASP A 269 14.39 15.22 -4.16
CA ASP A 269 14.57 15.87 -5.48
C ASP A 269 13.39 15.57 -6.40
N ALA A 270 12.88 14.33 -6.40
CA ALA A 270 11.70 13.98 -7.19
C ALA A 270 10.44 14.72 -6.70
N LEU A 271 10.29 14.87 -5.38
CA LEU A 271 9.16 15.59 -4.80
C LEU A 271 9.20 17.10 -5.14
N VAL A 272 10.39 17.70 -5.09
CA VAL A 272 10.56 19.13 -5.45
C VAL A 272 10.20 19.33 -6.92
N GLU A 273 10.70 18.48 -7.81
CA GLU A 273 10.43 18.61 -9.24
C GLU A 273 8.96 18.39 -9.60
N SER A 274 8.26 17.51 -8.87
CA SER A 274 6.81 17.30 -9.08
C SER A 274 5.95 18.39 -8.44
N GLY A 275 6.53 19.18 -7.54
CA GLY A 275 5.79 20.17 -6.75
C GLY A 275 5.04 19.56 -5.57
N ASP A 276 5.37 18.35 -5.19
CA ASP A 276 4.66 17.60 -4.14
C ASP A 276 5.31 17.70 -2.75
N GLU A 277 6.51 18.31 -2.65
CA GLU A 277 7.29 18.33 -1.41
C GLU A 277 6.48 18.82 -0.20
N ALA A 278 5.83 19.97 -0.35
CA ALA A 278 5.06 20.57 0.75
C ALA A 278 3.91 19.66 1.21
N TYR A 279 3.21 19.02 0.26
CA TYR A 279 2.13 18.07 0.58
C TYR A 279 2.67 16.89 1.38
N VAL A 280 3.79 16.33 0.95
CA VAL A 280 4.41 15.18 1.61
C VAL A 280 4.91 15.57 3.01
N GLU A 281 5.59 16.71 3.17
CA GLU A 281 6.05 17.18 4.47
C GLU A 281 4.89 17.38 5.47
N GLU A 282 3.80 17.99 5.02
CA GLU A 282 2.60 18.15 5.83
C GLU A 282 1.99 16.80 6.19
N GLY A 283 1.90 15.90 5.21
CA GLY A 283 1.37 14.54 5.40
C GLY A 283 2.19 13.73 6.41
N LEU A 284 3.51 13.74 6.27
CA LEU A 284 4.41 13.04 7.20
C LEU A 284 4.31 13.62 8.61
N THR A 285 4.29 14.96 8.75
CA THR A 285 4.10 15.63 10.03
C THR A 285 2.79 15.19 10.68
N ARG A 286 1.72 15.15 9.89
CA ARG A 286 0.39 14.74 10.38
C ARG A 286 0.40 13.28 10.85
N VAL A 287 0.96 12.37 10.06
CA VAL A 287 0.95 10.93 10.40
C VAL A 287 1.86 10.67 11.61
N LEU A 288 3.05 11.24 11.63
CA LEU A 288 3.97 11.05 12.77
C LEU A 288 3.40 11.64 14.06
N GLY A 289 2.72 12.77 13.99
CA GLY A 289 2.13 13.43 15.15
C GLY A 289 0.82 12.80 15.62
N ASN A 290 -0.07 12.47 14.70
CA ASN A 290 -1.43 12.03 15.04
C ASN A 290 -1.62 10.52 14.97
N GLY A 291 -0.66 9.79 14.40
CA GLY A 291 -0.74 8.34 14.24
C GLY A 291 -1.34 7.89 12.92
N THR A 292 -1.14 6.62 12.63
CA THR A 292 -1.67 5.92 11.45
C THR A 292 -3.12 5.49 11.68
N GLY A 293 -3.73 4.83 10.70
CA GLY A 293 -5.06 4.22 10.88
C GLY A 293 -5.10 3.24 12.04
N ALA A 294 -4.02 2.47 12.24
CA ALA A 294 -3.94 1.53 13.37
C ALA A 294 -3.99 2.24 14.72
N ASP A 295 -3.25 3.36 14.84
CA ASP A 295 -3.25 4.16 16.07
C ASP A 295 -4.65 4.73 16.35
N ARG A 296 -5.32 5.24 15.28
CA ARG A 296 -6.67 5.81 15.39
C ARG A 296 -7.69 4.76 15.84
N GLN A 297 -7.60 3.55 15.29
CA GLN A 297 -8.48 2.45 15.69
C GLN A 297 -8.29 2.08 17.16
N ARG A 298 -7.02 1.99 17.62
CA ARG A 298 -6.74 1.70 19.03
C ARG A 298 -7.22 2.81 19.95
N GLN A 299 -6.99 4.08 19.56
CA GLN A 299 -7.48 5.23 20.32
C GLN A 299 -9.01 5.18 20.48
N SER A 300 -9.73 4.87 19.41
CA SER A 300 -11.19 4.71 19.47
C SER A 300 -11.58 3.60 20.46
N TYR A 301 -10.89 2.46 20.37
CA TYR A 301 -11.15 1.35 21.28
C TYR A 301 -10.87 1.71 22.74
N GLU A 302 -9.76 2.40 23.01
CA GLU A 302 -9.40 2.85 24.37
C GLU A 302 -10.44 3.80 24.95
N GLN A 303 -11.04 4.65 24.12
CA GLN A 303 -12.05 5.62 24.55
C GLN A 303 -13.41 4.98 24.79
N ASN A 304 -13.80 4.01 23.96
CA ASN A 304 -15.17 3.50 23.93
C ASN A 304 -15.33 2.07 24.47
N GLY A 305 -14.26 1.27 24.44
CA GLY A 305 -14.26 -0.10 24.93
C GLY A 305 -14.98 -1.13 24.05
N ARG A 306 -15.44 -0.74 22.85
CA ARG A 306 -16.21 -1.62 21.97
C ARG A 306 -15.66 -1.56 20.56
N LEU A 307 -15.42 -2.73 19.95
CA LEU A 307 -14.93 -2.80 18.55
C LEU A 307 -15.96 -2.27 17.54
N ALA A 308 -17.25 -2.33 17.86
CA ALA A 308 -18.28 -1.74 16.99
C ALA A 308 -18.13 -0.22 16.89
N ASP A 309 -17.70 0.44 17.96
CA ASP A 309 -17.46 1.89 17.95
C ASP A 309 -16.23 2.24 17.10
N VAL A 310 -15.20 1.36 17.12
CA VAL A 310 -14.04 1.51 16.24
C VAL A 310 -14.50 1.54 14.77
N VAL A 311 -15.40 0.63 14.38
CA VAL A 311 -15.94 0.60 13.01
C VAL A 311 -16.72 1.88 12.70
N THR A 312 -17.55 2.35 13.66
CA THR A 312 -18.34 3.57 13.48
C THR A 312 -17.44 4.80 13.27
N ASP A 313 -16.41 4.94 14.11
CA ASP A 313 -15.46 6.06 13.98
C ASP A 313 -14.68 5.96 12.66
N ALA A 314 -14.30 4.74 12.27
CA ALA A 314 -13.57 4.50 11.03
C ALA A 314 -14.40 4.89 9.79
N ILE A 315 -15.73 4.68 9.81
CA ILE A 315 -16.60 5.15 8.72
C ILE A 315 -16.46 6.67 8.56
N GLY A 316 -16.49 7.41 9.67
CA GLY A 316 -16.33 8.86 9.63
C GLY A 316 -15.00 9.32 9.03
N LEU A 317 -13.92 8.60 9.34
CA LEU A 317 -12.59 8.91 8.81
C LEU A 317 -12.46 8.53 7.33
N THR A 318 -13.09 7.42 6.92
CA THR A 318 -13.08 6.94 5.53
C THR A 318 -13.64 7.97 4.56
N HIS A 319 -14.64 8.73 5.01
CA HIS A 319 -15.36 9.71 4.19
C HIS A 319 -15.01 11.16 4.52
N ARG A 320 -13.88 11.37 5.22
CA ARG A 320 -13.46 12.72 5.59
C ARG A 320 -13.07 13.52 4.34
N GLU A 321 -13.73 14.66 4.15
CA GLU A 321 -13.35 15.60 3.11
C GLU A 321 -12.02 16.27 3.44
N PRO A 322 -11.16 16.56 2.46
CA PRO A 322 -9.96 17.35 2.72
C PRO A 322 -10.37 18.76 3.19
N VAL A 323 -9.62 19.30 4.13
CA VAL A 323 -9.76 20.72 4.45
C VAL A 323 -9.18 21.50 3.27
N ASP A 324 -9.98 22.37 2.66
CA ASP A 324 -9.56 23.19 1.51
C ASP A 324 -8.35 24.06 1.88
N HIS A 325 -7.18 23.65 1.48
CA HIS A 325 -6.02 24.51 1.42
C HIS A 325 -5.91 25.03 -0.01
N HIS A 326 -6.47 26.21 -0.27
CA HIS A 326 -6.27 26.91 -1.54
C HIS A 326 -4.80 27.26 -1.69
N SER A 327 -4.03 26.40 -2.34
CA SER A 327 -2.74 26.81 -2.83
C SER A 327 -2.92 27.21 -4.31
N SER A 328 -3.06 28.49 -4.54
CA SER A 328 -3.02 29.09 -5.87
C SER A 328 -1.61 28.98 -6.43
N GLY A 329 -1.37 27.97 -7.21
CA GLY A 329 -0.13 27.83 -7.96
C GLY A 329 -0.44 27.52 -9.40
N ASN A 330 -0.64 28.58 -10.22
CA ASN A 330 -0.73 28.48 -11.65
C ASN A 330 0.69 28.33 -12.23
N GLY A 331 1.02 27.13 -12.61
CA GLY A 331 2.23 26.86 -13.35
C GLY A 331 2.21 25.41 -13.79
N SER A 332 1.80 25.17 -15.04
CA SER A 332 1.91 23.84 -15.63
C SER A 332 3.37 23.65 -16.09
N PRO A 333 4.15 22.79 -15.44
CA PRO A 333 5.48 22.46 -15.95
C PRO A 333 5.33 21.63 -17.23
N SER A 334 6.21 21.81 -18.15
CA SER A 334 6.23 21.12 -19.46
C SER A 334 6.82 19.71 -19.38
N TRP A 335 6.77 19.06 -18.21
CA TRP A 335 7.37 17.74 -18.02
C TRP A 335 6.30 16.65 -17.99
N THR A 336 6.60 15.53 -18.63
CA THR A 336 5.72 14.36 -18.59
C THR A 336 6.04 13.55 -17.32
N TRP A 337 5.26 13.76 -16.28
CA TRP A 337 5.38 13.00 -15.05
C TRP A 337 4.87 11.56 -15.21
N ARG A 338 5.45 10.65 -14.43
CA ARG A 338 4.96 9.28 -14.36
C ARG A 338 3.55 9.29 -13.81
N PRO A 339 2.54 8.85 -14.56
CA PRO A 339 1.18 8.81 -14.01
C PRO A 339 1.04 7.77 -12.92
N LEU A 340 0.21 8.12 -11.94
CA LEU A 340 -0.20 7.23 -10.85
C LEU A 340 -1.55 6.61 -11.18
N ALA A 341 -1.68 5.32 -10.99
CA ALA A 341 -2.96 4.63 -10.97
C ALA A 341 -3.03 3.87 -9.65
N GLU A 342 -4.17 3.90 -9.02
CA GLU A 342 -4.37 3.28 -7.72
C GLU A 342 -5.47 2.25 -7.79
N ALA A 343 -5.28 1.14 -7.11
CA ALA A 343 -6.33 0.18 -6.80
C ALA A 343 -6.39 0.02 -5.29
N VAL A 344 -7.55 0.27 -4.71
CA VAL A 344 -7.78 0.08 -3.28
C VAL A 344 -8.73 -1.10 -3.13
N ALA A 345 -8.26 -2.18 -2.54
CA ALA A 345 -9.05 -3.39 -2.33
C ALA A 345 -9.75 -3.38 -0.96
#